data_21d1655c68e4e84c91430c9156c649cd
#
_entry.id   21d1655c68e4e84c91430c9156c649cd
#
_cell.length_a   1.000
_cell.length_b   1.000
_cell.length_c   1.000
_cell.angle_alpha   90.00
_cell.angle_beta   90.00
_cell.angle_gamma   90.00
#
_symmetry.space_group_name_H-M   'P 1'
#
loop_
_entity.id
_entity.type
_entity.pdbx_description
1 polymer ?
#
loop_
_entity_poly.entity_id
_entity_poly.type
_entity_poly.pdbx_seq_one_letter_code
_entity_poly.pdbx_strand_id
1 'polypeptide(L)'
;MWSIIQAAGWPIWPLIFASVIALALILERLWSLRQSVVAPVGMVDKVLGDLKQAGAASELLAKTAQKGPLGRVLAAGLANVKSPRPVMKEAIEEVGHLVAHDLERFLTTLGTIAAMAPLLGLFGTVVGMIEIFGSQPAAGSNPIQPAHGISVALYNTAFGLIVAIPSMIFYRHFRAKVDSLTLEMEQQAIKLVELAHGERK
;
A
#
# COMPACT_ATOMS: atom_id res chain seq x y z
N MET A 1 14.29 -12.05 -24.69
CA MET A 1 13.13 -11.75 -23.82
C MET A 1 11.81 -12.17 -24.48
N TRP A 2 11.50 -11.69 -25.70
CA TRP A 2 10.27 -12.08 -26.39
C TRP A 2 10.14 -13.59 -26.63
N SER A 3 11.21 -14.27 -27.00
CA SER A 3 11.25 -15.74 -27.18
C SER A 3 10.92 -16.50 -25.87
N ILE A 4 11.33 -15.99 -24.72
CA ILE A 4 11.04 -16.60 -23.40
C ILE A 4 9.54 -16.46 -23.08
N ILE A 5 8.95 -15.30 -23.36
CA ILE A 5 7.52 -15.05 -23.13
C ILE A 5 6.67 -15.97 -24.03
N GLN A 6 7.04 -16.12 -25.30
CA GLN A 6 6.36 -17.04 -26.21
C GLN A 6 6.51 -18.50 -25.77
N ALA A 7 7.70 -18.88 -25.29
CA ALA A 7 7.97 -20.22 -24.80
C ALA A 7 7.22 -20.55 -23.51
N ALA A 8 7.05 -19.57 -22.59
CA ALA A 8 6.34 -19.76 -21.33
C ALA A 8 4.82 -19.96 -21.48
N GLY A 9 4.26 -19.70 -22.68
CA GLY A 9 2.86 -19.93 -23.01
C GLY A 9 1.90 -18.90 -22.38
N TRP A 10 0.60 -19.23 -22.42
CA TRP A 10 -0.44 -18.31 -21.93
C TRP A 10 -0.40 -18.03 -20.42
N PRO A 11 0.09 -18.93 -19.52
CA PRO A 11 0.07 -18.67 -18.07
C PRO A 11 0.98 -17.52 -17.63
N ILE A 12 1.89 -17.03 -18.49
CA ILE A 12 2.74 -15.88 -18.14
C ILE A 12 1.98 -14.55 -18.15
N TRP A 13 0.88 -14.43 -18.91
CA TRP A 13 0.16 -13.17 -19.06
C TRP A 13 -0.45 -12.63 -17.75
N PRO A 14 -1.12 -13.44 -16.91
CA PRO A 14 -1.54 -13.01 -15.58
C PRO A 14 -0.39 -12.51 -14.72
N LEU A 15 0.81 -13.11 -14.80
CA LEU A 15 1.99 -12.67 -14.07
C LEU A 15 2.51 -11.31 -14.55
N ILE A 16 2.55 -11.10 -15.88
CA ILE A 16 2.92 -9.79 -16.46
C ILE A 16 1.94 -8.72 -15.99
N PHE A 17 0.63 -8.99 -16.07
CA PHE A 17 -0.39 -8.05 -15.61
C PHE A 17 -0.24 -7.73 -14.11
N ALA A 18 -0.05 -8.75 -13.28
CA ALA A 18 0.20 -8.57 -11.85
C ALA A 18 1.48 -7.75 -11.58
N SER A 19 2.55 -7.96 -12.37
CA SER A 19 3.80 -7.20 -12.23
C SER A 19 3.63 -5.71 -12.53
N VAL A 20 2.86 -5.36 -13.57
CA VAL A 20 2.56 -3.97 -13.92
C VAL A 20 1.75 -3.29 -12.82
N ILE A 21 0.73 -3.98 -12.29
CA ILE A 21 -0.06 -3.46 -11.17
C ILE A 21 0.81 -3.28 -9.92
N ALA A 22 1.63 -4.29 -9.57
CA ALA A 22 2.52 -4.20 -8.42
C ALA A 22 3.47 -3.01 -8.53
N LEU A 23 4.10 -2.83 -9.71
CA LEU A 23 5.01 -1.70 -9.95
C LEU A 23 4.29 -0.36 -9.83
N ALA A 24 3.10 -0.23 -10.42
CA ALA A 24 2.31 0.99 -10.33
C ALA A 24 1.93 1.33 -8.87
N LEU A 25 1.51 0.31 -8.10
CA LEU A 25 1.18 0.48 -6.67
C LEU A 25 2.41 0.84 -5.84
N ILE A 26 3.56 0.23 -6.10
CA ILE A 26 4.81 0.55 -5.40
C ILE A 26 5.20 2.00 -5.65
N LEU A 27 5.19 2.45 -6.90
CA LEU A 27 5.56 3.83 -7.25
C LEU A 27 4.59 4.85 -6.65
N GLU A 28 3.28 4.57 -6.70
CA GLU A 28 2.25 5.42 -6.12
C GLU A 28 2.41 5.51 -4.60
N ARG A 29 2.63 4.39 -3.90
CA ARG A 29 2.80 4.35 -2.45
C ARG A 29 4.11 5.00 -1.98
N LEU A 30 5.21 4.87 -2.72
CA LEU A 30 6.46 5.58 -2.45
C LEU A 30 6.28 7.10 -2.42
N TRP A 31 5.37 7.62 -3.22
CA TRP A 31 5.08 9.05 -3.24
C TRP A 31 4.03 9.45 -2.20
N SER A 32 2.93 8.74 -2.12
CA SER A 32 1.77 9.03 -1.27
C SER A 32 2.09 8.91 0.24
N LEU A 33 2.92 7.94 0.65
CA LEU A 33 3.29 7.70 2.05
C LEU A 33 4.51 8.51 2.51
N ARG A 34 4.85 9.61 1.82
CA ARG A 34 5.90 10.52 2.30
C ARG A 34 5.40 11.30 3.52
N GLN A 35 6.25 11.44 4.53
CA GLN A 35 5.94 12.18 5.75
C GLN A 35 5.51 13.63 5.46
N SER A 36 6.15 14.27 4.48
CA SER A 36 5.78 15.63 4.06
C SER A 36 4.37 15.77 3.50
N VAL A 37 3.78 14.66 3.02
CA VAL A 37 2.41 14.61 2.47
C VAL A 37 1.41 14.24 3.57
N VAL A 38 1.75 13.23 4.38
CA VAL A 38 0.83 12.65 5.38
C VAL A 38 0.82 13.44 6.67
N ALA A 39 2.00 13.73 7.24
CA ALA A 39 2.17 14.38 8.53
C ALA A 39 3.29 15.44 8.48
N PRO A 40 3.06 16.62 7.85
CA PRO A 40 4.05 17.67 7.76
C PRO A 40 4.46 18.18 9.14
N VAL A 41 5.77 18.31 9.37
CA VAL A 41 6.33 18.80 10.63
C VAL A 41 5.86 20.23 10.90
N GLY A 42 5.47 20.52 12.15
CA GLY A 42 5.04 21.86 12.58
C GLY A 42 3.63 22.26 12.12
N MET A 43 2.84 21.32 11.59
CA MET A 43 1.46 21.62 11.16
C MET A 43 0.57 22.00 12.32
N VAL A 44 0.71 21.34 13.48
CA VAL A 44 -0.08 21.65 14.69
C VAL A 44 0.18 23.08 15.16
N ASP A 45 1.44 23.50 15.20
CA ASP A 45 1.81 24.85 15.68
C ASP A 45 1.26 25.94 14.75
N LYS A 46 1.26 25.72 13.44
CA LYS A 46 0.63 26.62 12.45
C LYS A 46 -0.88 26.68 12.65
N VAL A 47 -1.55 25.55 12.79
CA VAL A 47 -3.00 25.45 12.97
C VAL A 47 -3.42 26.13 14.29
N LEU A 48 -2.64 25.99 15.36
CA LEU A 48 -2.88 26.67 16.63
C LEU A 48 -2.67 28.18 16.52
N GLY A 49 -1.68 28.62 15.77
CA GLY A 49 -1.49 30.04 15.47
C GLY A 49 -2.69 30.63 14.73
N ASP A 50 -3.16 29.94 13.69
CA ASP A 50 -4.33 30.33 12.91
C ASP A 50 -5.61 30.32 13.79
N LEU A 51 -5.75 29.34 14.70
CA LEU A 51 -6.88 29.26 15.65
C LEU A 51 -6.92 30.46 16.61
N LYS A 52 -5.76 30.89 17.12
CA LYS A 52 -5.65 32.06 18.03
C LYS A 52 -6.00 33.37 17.32
N GLN A 53 -5.72 33.49 16.02
CA GLN A 53 -5.98 34.70 15.24
C GLN A 53 -7.42 34.77 14.70
N ALA A 54 -7.91 33.67 14.12
CA ALA A 54 -9.19 33.63 13.40
C ALA A 54 -10.32 32.94 14.20
N GLY A 55 -10.02 32.31 15.34
CA GLY A 55 -10.95 31.42 16.01
C GLY A 55 -11.25 30.14 15.21
N ALA A 56 -12.18 29.33 15.72
CA ALA A 56 -12.61 28.10 15.02
C ALA A 56 -13.62 28.41 13.90
N ALA A 57 -13.22 29.24 12.95
CA ALA A 57 -14.05 29.58 11.81
C ALA A 57 -14.17 28.37 10.83
N SER A 58 -15.33 28.21 10.19
CA SER A 58 -15.57 27.14 9.23
C SER A 58 -14.54 27.11 8.07
N GLU A 59 -14.06 28.28 7.68
CA GLU A 59 -13.01 28.43 6.67
C GLU A 59 -11.67 27.82 7.12
N LEU A 60 -11.28 28.02 8.38
CA LEU A 60 -10.06 27.44 8.94
C LEU A 60 -10.15 25.92 8.98
N LEU A 61 -11.32 25.37 9.36
CA LEU A 61 -11.55 23.92 9.37
C LEU A 61 -11.40 23.32 7.97
N ALA A 62 -12.07 23.90 6.97
CA ALA A 62 -12.01 23.45 5.59
C ALA A 62 -10.58 23.53 5.01
N LYS A 63 -9.88 24.65 5.26
CA LYS A 63 -8.49 24.85 4.82
C LYS A 63 -7.53 23.87 5.50
N THR A 64 -7.76 23.54 6.75
CA THR A 64 -6.94 22.57 7.50
C THR A 64 -7.18 21.16 6.98
N ALA A 65 -8.43 20.75 6.76
CA ALA A 65 -8.78 19.44 6.22
C ALA A 65 -8.19 19.16 4.83
N GLN A 66 -8.02 20.19 4.01
CA GLN A 66 -7.42 20.08 2.67
C GLN A 66 -5.90 19.87 2.68
N LYS A 67 -5.23 20.08 3.82
CA LYS A 67 -3.77 19.95 3.93
C LYS A 67 -3.27 18.49 4.05
N GLY A 68 -4.11 17.51 3.77
CA GLY A 68 -3.76 16.09 3.76
C GLY A 68 -4.28 15.29 4.97
N PRO A 69 -3.78 14.06 5.16
CA PRO A 69 -4.27 13.14 6.18
C PRO A 69 -4.26 13.71 7.59
N LEU A 70 -3.14 14.22 8.08
CA LEU A 70 -3.04 14.88 9.39
C LEU A 70 -3.98 16.09 9.47
N GLY A 71 -4.13 16.85 8.39
CA GLY A 71 -5.04 17.99 8.35
C GLY A 71 -6.50 17.61 8.61
N ARG A 72 -6.95 16.46 8.11
CA ARG A 72 -8.31 15.94 8.37
C ARG A 72 -8.50 15.62 9.85
N VAL A 73 -7.52 14.98 10.49
CA VAL A 73 -7.52 14.62 11.90
C VAL A 73 -7.55 15.89 12.79
N LEU A 74 -6.69 16.86 12.47
CA LEU A 74 -6.65 18.13 13.21
C LEU A 74 -7.93 18.95 13.03
N ALA A 75 -8.54 18.95 11.86
CA ALA A 75 -9.80 19.64 11.60
C ALA A 75 -10.95 19.07 12.44
N ALA A 76 -11.00 17.74 12.63
CA ALA A 76 -11.98 17.10 13.52
C ALA A 76 -11.80 17.55 14.99
N GLY A 77 -10.57 17.64 15.46
CA GLY A 77 -10.25 18.20 16.78
C GLY A 77 -10.66 19.67 16.90
N LEU A 78 -10.32 20.51 15.91
CA LEU A 78 -10.67 21.92 15.91
C LEU A 78 -12.18 22.17 15.89
N ALA A 79 -12.95 21.36 15.19
CA ALA A 79 -14.42 21.44 15.17
C ALA A 79 -15.01 21.24 16.57
N ASN A 80 -14.33 20.48 17.42
CA ASN A 80 -14.73 20.16 18.78
C ASN A 80 -13.88 20.87 19.87
N VAL A 81 -13.17 21.94 19.52
CA VAL A 81 -12.25 22.64 20.43
C VAL A 81 -12.94 23.24 21.66
N LYS A 82 -14.24 23.56 21.57
CA LYS A 82 -15.06 24.06 22.66
C LYS A 82 -15.78 22.97 23.46
N SER A 83 -15.70 21.73 22.99
CA SER A 83 -16.32 20.56 23.63
C SER A 83 -15.45 20.04 24.78
N PRO A 84 -16.01 19.23 25.69
CA PRO A 84 -15.24 18.53 26.69
C PRO A 84 -14.16 17.66 26.06
N ARG A 85 -13.01 17.52 26.74
CA ARG A 85 -11.87 16.76 26.28
C ARG A 85 -12.20 15.35 25.74
N PRO A 86 -13.07 14.54 26.39
CA PRO A 86 -13.45 13.23 25.85
C PRO A 86 -14.10 13.30 24.47
N VAL A 87 -15.01 14.24 24.25
CA VAL A 87 -15.70 14.43 22.97
C VAL A 87 -14.74 14.84 21.86
N MET A 88 -13.80 15.76 22.16
CA MET A 88 -12.77 16.16 21.20
C MET A 88 -11.86 14.97 20.83
N LYS A 89 -11.48 14.12 21.80
CA LYS A 89 -10.69 12.93 21.57
C LYS A 89 -11.44 11.92 20.70
N GLU A 90 -12.69 11.63 21.02
CA GLU A 90 -13.53 10.69 20.27
C GLU A 90 -13.65 11.11 18.79
N ALA A 91 -13.90 12.39 18.52
CA ALA A 91 -13.96 12.91 17.15
C ALA A 91 -12.63 12.79 16.41
N ILE A 92 -11.50 12.97 17.09
CA ILE A 92 -10.15 12.78 16.54
C ILE A 92 -9.91 11.31 16.23
N GLU A 93 -10.24 10.40 17.13
CA GLU A 93 -10.06 8.95 16.98
C GLU A 93 -10.90 8.42 15.82
N GLU A 94 -12.17 8.83 15.71
CA GLU A 94 -13.04 8.43 14.60
C GLU A 94 -12.43 8.79 13.23
N VAL A 95 -12.04 10.07 13.06
CA VAL A 95 -11.42 10.51 11.82
C VAL A 95 -10.03 9.90 11.63
N GLY A 96 -9.28 9.69 12.71
CA GLY A 96 -7.99 9.01 12.71
C GLY A 96 -8.07 7.61 12.15
N HIS A 97 -9.07 6.81 12.55
CA HIS A 97 -9.32 5.47 12.00
C HIS A 97 -9.65 5.51 10.51
N LEU A 98 -10.49 6.46 10.06
CA LEU A 98 -10.80 6.62 8.64
C LEU A 98 -9.56 6.96 7.82
N VAL A 99 -8.72 7.87 8.33
CA VAL A 99 -7.47 8.26 7.69
C VAL A 99 -6.47 7.10 7.64
N ALA A 100 -6.33 6.34 8.72
CA ALA A 100 -5.46 5.15 8.75
C ALA A 100 -5.92 4.12 7.71
N HIS A 101 -7.23 3.88 7.60
CA HIS A 101 -7.80 3.01 6.58
C HIS A 101 -7.50 3.50 5.15
N ASP A 102 -7.62 4.80 4.89
CA ASP A 102 -7.27 5.41 3.61
C ASP A 102 -5.77 5.22 3.26
N LEU A 103 -4.88 5.32 4.26
CA LEU A 103 -3.44 5.09 4.08
C LEU A 103 -3.10 3.63 3.80
N GLU A 104 -3.84 2.68 4.36
CA GLU A 104 -3.70 1.24 4.10
C GLU A 104 -4.26 0.82 2.73
N ARG A 105 -5.02 1.67 2.08
CA ARG A 105 -5.60 1.40 0.75
C ARG A 105 -4.53 0.88 -0.20
N PHE A 106 -4.86 -0.12 -1.03
CA PHE A 106 -3.98 -0.81 -1.98
C PHE A 106 -2.84 -1.66 -1.37
N LEU A 107 -2.53 -1.56 -0.07
CA LEU A 107 -1.55 -2.45 0.54
C LEU A 107 -2.02 -3.89 0.50
N THR A 108 -3.32 -4.13 0.77
CA THR A 108 -3.93 -5.45 0.65
C THR A 108 -3.76 -6.04 -0.75
N THR A 109 -3.98 -5.23 -1.80
CA THR A 109 -3.78 -5.66 -3.19
C THR A 109 -2.32 -6.03 -3.46
N LEU A 110 -1.37 -5.20 -3.00
CA LEU A 110 0.06 -5.49 -3.17
C LEU A 110 0.47 -6.76 -2.41
N GLY A 111 -0.04 -6.95 -1.19
CA GLY A 111 0.16 -8.17 -0.40
C GLY A 111 -0.42 -9.41 -1.07
N THR A 112 -1.60 -9.29 -1.69
CA THR A 112 -2.23 -10.36 -2.47
C THR A 112 -1.37 -10.74 -3.67
N ILE A 113 -0.89 -9.76 -4.44
CA ILE A 113 0.01 -10.03 -5.58
C ILE A 113 1.28 -10.73 -5.09
N ALA A 114 1.88 -10.26 -3.99
CA ALA A 114 3.07 -10.87 -3.42
C ALA A 114 2.87 -12.35 -3.03
N ALA A 115 1.70 -12.70 -2.50
CA ALA A 115 1.37 -14.07 -2.12
C ALA A 115 0.95 -14.95 -3.31
N MET A 116 0.22 -14.38 -4.28
CA MET A 116 -0.34 -15.13 -5.39
C MET A 116 0.63 -15.31 -6.56
N ALA A 117 1.58 -14.40 -6.76
CA ALA A 117 2.50 -14.49 -7.91
C ALA A 117 3.33 -15.79 -7.94
N PRO A 118 3.88 -16.32 -6.83
CA PRO A 118 4.57 -17.62 -6.86
C PRO A 118 3.62 -18.77 -7.20
N LEU A 119 2.36 -18.71 -6.73
CA LEU A 119 1.35 -19.75 -7.03
C LEU A 119 0.94 -19.71 -8.50
N LEU A 120 0.81 -18.54 -9.09
CA LEU A 120 0.59 -18.39 -10.54
C LEU A 120 1.79 -18.91 -11.34
N GLY A 121 3.01 -18.67 -10.87
CA GLY A 121 4.22 -19.24 -11.47
C GLY A 121 4.23 -20.76 -11.41
N LEU A 122 3.93 -21.34 -10.26
CA LEU A 122 3.80 -22.78 -10.10
C LEU A 122 2.69 -23.35 -10.98
N PHE A 123 1.53 -22.70 -11.04
CA PHE A 123 0.44 -23.07 -11.92
C PHE A 123 0.91 -23.13 -13.40
N GLY A 124 1.68 -22.13 -13.82
CA GLY A 124 2.25 -22.12 -15.18
C GLY A 124 3.18 -23.32 -15.45
N THR A 125 3.95 -23.78 -14.45
CA THR A 125 4.78 -24.98 -14.63
C THR A 125 3.92 -26.23 -14.75
N VAL A 126 2.86 -26.35 -13.96
CA VAL A 126 1.94 -27.50 -14.05
C VAL A 126 1.28 -27.58 -15.41
N VAL A 127 0.76 -26.45 -15.93
CA VAL A 127 0.16 -26.38 -17.27
C VAL A 127 1.18 -26.78 -18.34
N GLY A 128 2.39 -26.19 -18.31
CA GLY A 128 3.45 -26.51 -19.28
C GLY A 128 3.88 -27.97 -19.24
N MET A 129 3.94 -28.59 -18.06
CA MET A 129 4.24 -30.01 -17.93
C MET A 129 3.11 -30.90 -18.51
N ILE A 130 1.86 -30.55 -18.29
CA ILE A 130 0.71 -31.27 -18.87
C ILE A 130 0.75 -31.21 -20.39
N GLU A 131 1.04 -30.04 -20.98
CA GLU A 131 1.12 -29.87 -22.44
C GLU A 131 2.26 -30.70 -23.03
N ILE A 132 3.44 -30.74 -22.36
CA ILE A 132 4.58 -31.50 -22.82
C ILE A 132 4.30 -33.00 -22.81
N PHE A 133 3.81 -33.54 -21.70
CA PHE A 133 3.54 -34.99 -21.60
C PHE A 133 2.30 -35.42 -22.38
N GLY A 134 1.31 -34.52 -22.51
CA GLY A 134 0.09 -34.80 -23.30
C GLY A 134 0.32 -34.81 -24.81
N SER A 135 1.37 -34.17 -25.30
CA SER A 135 1.70 -34.08 -26.72
C SER A 135 2.66 -35.18 -27.19
N GLN A 136 3.18 -36.04 -26.28
CA GLN A 136 4.13 -37.10 -26.66
C GLN A 136 3.43 -38.32 -27.27
N PRO A 137 3.80 -38.76 -28.47
CA PRO A 137 3.36 -40.04 -29.01
C PRO A 137 3.94 -41.19 -28.20
N ALA A 138 3.14 -42.26 -27.98
CA ALA A 138 3.44 -43.41 -27.13
C ALA A 138 4.64 -44.26 -27.58
N ALA A 139 5.24 -43.99 -28.76
CA ALA A 139 6.36 -44.76 -29.31
C ALA A 139 7.46 -43.84 -29.87
N GLY A 140 8.66 -43.86 -29.24
CA GLY A 140 9.89 -43.38 -29.88
C GLY A 140 10.23 -41.91 -29.70
N SER A 141 9.91 -41.29 -28.58
CA SER A 141 10.27 -39.90 -28.31
C SER A 141 11.76 -39.70 -28.03
N ASN A 142 12.36 -38.71 -28.69
CA ASN A 142 13.72 -38.26 -28.42
C ASN A 142 13.79 -37.63 -27.02
N PRO A 143 14.69 -38.11 -26.12
CA PRO A 143 14.75 -37.60 -24.71
C PRO A 143 15.09 -36.12 -24.58
N ILE A 144 15.52 -35.43 -25.62
CA ILE A 144 15.88 -34.01 -25.64
C ILE A 144 14.62 -33.10 -25.60
N GLN A 145 13.48 -33.54 -26.18
CA GLN A 145 12.27 -32.72 -26.21
C GLN A 145 11.64 -32.47 -24.83
N PRO A 146 11.50 -33.47 -23.94
CA PRO A 146 11.01 -33.23 -22.57
C PRO A 146 11.88 -32.29 -21.77
N ALA A 147 13.21 -32.39 -21.89
CA ALA A 147 14.15 -31.55 -21.17
C ALA A 147 14.01 -30.06 -21.52
N HIS A 148 13.80 -29.74 -22.80
CA HIS A 148 13.55 -28.38 -23.25
C HIS A 148 12.23 -27.83 -22.68
N GLY A 149 11.17 -28.61 -22.76
CA GLY A 149 9.86 -28.19 -22.25
C GLY A 149 9.84 -28.00 -20.74
N ILE A 150 10.52 -28.83 -19.96
CA ILE A 150 10.68 -28.62 -18.50
C ILE A 150 11.40 -27.31 -18.22
N SER A 151 12.48 -27.00 -18.96
CA SER A 151 13.21 -25.74 -18.81
C SER A 151 12.29 -24.53 -19.06
N VAL A 152 11.43 -24.60 -20.07
CA VAL A 152 10.48 -23.57 -20.42
C VAL A 152 9.42 -23.39 -19.33
N ALA A 153 8.87 -24.49 -18.79
CA ALA A 153 7.90 -24.45 -17.71
C ALA A 153 8.47 -23.74 -16.47
N LEU A 154 9.74 -23.97 -16.13
CA LEU A 154 10.41 -23.32 -14.98
C LEU A 154 10.51 -21.79 -15.11
N TYR A 155 10.45 -21.23 -16.33
CA TYR A 155 10.41 -19.76 -16.49
C TYR A 155 9.20 -19.12 -15.81
N ASN A 156 8.04 -19.76 -15.82
CA ASN A 156 6.86 -19.24 -15.18
C ASN A 156 7.06 -19.09 -13.64
N THR A 157 7.67 -20.10 -13.01
CA THR A 157 7.99 -20.02 -11.57
C THR A 157 9.05 -18.95 -11.29
N ALA A 158 10.08 -18.86 -12.10
CA ALA A 158 11.10 -17.82 -11.95
C ALA A 158 10.50 -16.42 -12.07
N PHE A 159 9.63 -16.19 -13.06
CA PHE A 159 8.89 -14.93 -13.20
C PHE A 159 7.96 -14.66 -12.01
N GLY A 160 7.25 -15.66 -11.53
CA GLY A 160 6.42 -15.53 -10.32
C GLY A 160 7.21 -15.05 -9.11
N LEU A 161 8.41 -15.58 -8.89
CA LEU A 161 9.30 -15.17 -7.80
C LEU A 161 9.88 -13.76 -8.02
N ILE A 162 10.23 -13.39 -9.25
CA ILE A 162 10.72 -12.04 -9.59
C ILE A 162 9.66 -10.98 -9.25
N VAL A 163 8.38 -11.29 -9.44
CA VAL A 163 7.28 -10.39 -9.09
C VAL A 163 7.00 -10.40 -7.59
N ALA A 164 6.99 -11.58 -6.97
CA ALA A 164 6.60 -11.77 -5.58
C ALA A 164 7.58 -11.15 -4.59
N ILE A 165 8.89 -11.35 -4.79
CA ILE A 165 9.91 -10.93 -3.84
C ILE A 165 9.91 -9.41 -3.64
N PRO A 166 10.00 -8.57 -4.68
CA PRO A 166 9.91 -7.12 -4.52
C PRO A 166 8.56 -6.68 -3.94
N SER A 167 7.46 -7.27 -4.42
CA SER A 167 6.12 -6.94 -3.93
C SER A 167 5.98 -7.18 -2.43
N MET A 168 6.52 -8.28 -1.91
CA MET A 168 6.49 -8.61 -0.48
C MET A 168 7.37 -7.66 0.34
N ILE A 169 8.56 -7.31 -0.16
CA ILE A 169 9.46 -6.37 0.51
C ILE A 169 8.78 -4.99 0.65
N PHE A 170 8.23 -4.48 -0.45
CA PHE A 170 7.55 -3.18 -0.44
C PHE A 170 6.25 -3.20 0.35
N TYR A 171 5.47 -4.28 0.29
CA TYR A 171 4.28 -4.45 1.11
C TYR A 171 4.60 -4.32 2.61
N ARG A 172 5.61 -5.05 3.09
CA ARG A 172 6.04 -4.98 4.50
C ARG A 172 6.58 -3.60 4.86
N HIS A 173 7.38 -3.00 3.99
CA HIS A 173 7.90 -1.65 4.20
C HIS A 173 6.78 -0.61 4.31
N PHE A 174 5.81 -0.64 3.40
CA PHE A 174 4.70 0.32 3.43
C PHE A 174 3.79 0.09 4.63
N ARG A 175 3.56 -1.15 5.03
CA ARG A 175 2.79 -1.46 6.24
C ARG A 175 3.42 -0.82 7.47
N ALA A 176 4.70 -1.08 7.70
CA ALA A 176 5.43 -0.46 8.80
C ALA A 176 5.47 1.08 8.69
N LYS A 177 5.52 1.62 7.48
CA LYS A 177 5.48 3.07 7.26
C LYS A 177 4.12 3.67 7.61
N VAL A 178 3.01 3.02 7.26
CA VAL A 178 1.65 3.45 7.64
C VAL A 178 1.50 3.43 9.16
N ASP A 179 1.91 2.35 9.82
CA ASP A 179 1.86 2.25 11.29
C ASP A 179 2.64 3.40 11.95
N SER A 180 3.84 3.70 11.47
CA SER A 180 4.66 4.82 11.97
C SER A 180 4.00 6.18 11.74
N LEU A 181 3.41 6.43 10.57
CA LEU A 181 2.73 7.68 10.24
C LEU A 181 1.44 7.86 11.06
N THR A 182 0.70 6.79 11.30
CA THR A 182 -0.50 6.81 12.14
C THR A 182 -0.15 7.18 13.58
N LEU A 183 0.91 6.57 14.15
CA LEU A 183 1.41 6.92 15.47
C LEU A 183 1.86 8.38 15.56
N GLU A 184 2.53 8.90 14.54
CA GLU A 184 2.94 10.30 14.47
C GLU A 184 1.74 11.25 14.44
N MET A 185 0.71 10.93 13.63
CA MET A 185 -0.53 11.70 13.58
C MET A 185 -1.25 11.70 14.92
N GLU A 186 -1.29 10.58 15.63
CA GLU A 186 -1.87 10.45 16.96
C GLU A 186 -1.14 11.34 17.98
N GLN A 187 0.20 11.32 18.01
CA GLN A 187 1.00 12.18 18.86
C GLN A 187 0.74 13.67 18.59
N GLN A 188 0.63 14.05 17.32
CA GLN A 188 0.31 15.43 16.96
C GLN A 188 -1.12 15.83 17.33
N ALA A 189 -2.08 14.91 17.23
CA ALA A 189 -3.44 15.14 17.67
C ALA A 189 -3.55 15.28 19.20
N ILE A 190 -2.82 14.47 19.95
CA ILE A 190 -2.71 14.61 21.42
C ILE A 190 -2.16 15.99 21.79
N LYS A 191 -1.09 16.45 21.12
CA LYS A 191 -0.53 17.79 21.32
C LYS A 191 -1.60 18.88 21.08
N LEU A 192 -2.44 18.76 20.06
CA LEU A 192 -3.54 19.69 19.81
C LEU A 192 -4.54 19.70 20.98
N VAL A 193 -4.95 18.53 21.50
CA VAL A 193 -5.89 18.42 22.63
C VAL A 193 -5.33 19.07 23.87
N GLU A 194 -4.06 18.79 24.23
CA GLU A 194 -3.39 19.36 25.41
C GLU A 194 -3.29 20.89 25.34
N LEU A 195 -2.92 21.43 24.18
CA LEU A 195 -2.79 22.88 23.98
C LEU A 195 -4.15 23.59 23.94
N ALA A 196 -5.18 22.95 23.40
CA ALA A 196 -6.55 23.48 23.37
C ALA A 196 -7.18 23.58 24.77
N HIS A 197 -6.85 22.66 25.67
CA HIS A 197 -7.36 22.65 27.06
C HIS A 197 -6.41 23.27 28.08
N GLY A 198 -5.29 23.87 27.62
CA GLY A 198 -4.38 24.62 28.52
C GLY A 198 -3.49 23.74 29.42
N GLU A 199 -3.37 22.43 29.12
CA GLU A 199 -2.56 21.48 29.90
C GLU A 199 -1.06 21.55 29.52
N ARG A 200 -0.74 22.17 28.39
CA ARG A 200 0.62 22.37 27.91
C ARG A 200 0.83 23.85 27.56
N LYS A 201 1.99 24.41 27.96
CA LYS A 201 2.41 25.78 27.60
C LYS A 201 3.28 25.79 26.36
#